data_b8657ba7776f379cd3f00b358df38da6
#
_entry.id   b8657ba7776f379cd3f00b358df38da6
#
_cell.length_a   1.000
_cell.length_b   1.000
_cell.length_c   1.000
_cell.angle_alpha   90.00
_cell.angle_beta   90.00
_cell.angle_gamma   90.00
#
_symmetry.space_group_name_H-M   'P 1'
#
loop_
_entity.id
_entity.type
_entity.pdbx_description
1 polymer ?
#
loop_
_entity_poly.entity_id
_entity_poly.type
_entity_poly.pdbx_seq_one_letter_code
_entity_poly.pdbx_strand_id
1 'polypeptide(L)'
;MKKFCAILFSFVLIVVLALPVAAEGESGTLADTAPALTAPAAYVVNLDTNIVVYEKNSETPLSAASLTKMMTTLLLLENYQDQLDTISLTAPSYIYDLIWEQSTNASTADIRRGETHSLRNLLYAMLLPSGNEAAYIVADYMGGGSIDSFVAMMNDEAKAVGCTGTTFVDPCGLNPNNITTARDAYLILRALTAYDIFATVVGTPTYDMGTNDRYVTPGTYILQNTDKLVTNSSYHRDYTKGGKTGSLGEWQNFAGWHSQDGESYISVLLNVPMESDPEGGRPALLETGTIMDWVFNTYTIAPALDTTQPITEVRVAYSTQADTVMLYPADNLMTLLPREGGSALTEQIFNVPDELGAPIKQGDIVGTVTLTIQGETIGTADLIAGSDISRNQLLYTISRIGTFFSSTYFKVVVMLTMLAVGAYLIFAVGRILRIWGREA
;
A
#
# COMPACT_ATOMS: atom_id res chain seq x y z
N MET A 1 -16.18 -83.56 -20.64
CA MET A 1 -15.18 -83.52 -21.74
C MET A 1 -14.76 -82.09 -21.95
N LYS A 2 -13.48 -81.93 -22.04
CA LYS A 2 -12.72 -80.70 -22.33
C LYS A 2 -12.61 -79.64 -21.21
N LYS A 3 -11.52 -79.77 -20.47
CA LYS A 3 -10.98 -78.85 -19.55
C LYS A 3 -10.37 -77.67 -20.32
N PHE A 4 -10.70 -76.44 -19.92
CA PHE A 4 -9.94 -75.26 -20.35
C PHE A 4 -9.13 -74.75 -19.15
N CYS A 5 -7.82 -74.87 -19.24
CA CYS A 5 -6.89 -74.26 -18.28
C CYS A 5 -6.88 -72.77 -18.50
N ALA A 6 -7.29 -72.00 -17.52
CA ALA A 6 -7.00 -70.55 -17.43
C ALA A 6 -5.67 -70.35 -16.74
N ILE A 7 -4.68 -69.87 -17.45
CA ILE A 7 -3.40 -69.41 -16.90
C ILE A 7 -3.62 -68.01 -16.37
N LEU A 8 -3.62 -67.89 -15.05
CA LEU A 8 -3.65 -66.63 -14.36
C LEU A 8 -2.24 -66.01 -14.37
N PHE A 9 -2.02 -64.99 -15.19
CA PHE A 9 -0.80 -64.20 -15.14
C PHE A 9 -0.98 -63.20 -14.04
N SER A 10 -0.33 -63.46 -12.88
CA SER A 10 -0.21 -62.48 -11.79
C SER A 10 0.84 -61.43 -12.19
N PHE A 11 0.37 -60.24 -12.60
CA PHE A 11 1.18 -59.07 -12.68
C PHE A 11 1.36 -58.48 -11.28
N VAL A 12 2.49 -58.72 -10.66
CA VAL A 12 2.88 -58.00 -9.46
C VAL A 12 3.33 -56.59 -9.88
N LEU A 13 2.44 -55.64 -9.72
CA LEU A 13 2.76 -54.21 -9.90
C LEU A 13 3.56 -53.77 -8.67
N ILE A 14 4.88 -53.72 -8.78
CA ILE A 14 5.73 -53.06 -7.79
C ILE A 14 5.51 -51.54 -7.98
N VAL A 15 4.62 -50.93 -7.19
CA VAL A 15 4.54 -49.50 -7.04
C VAL A 15 5.73 -49.09 -6.17
N VAL A 16 6.80 -48.62 -6.80
CA VAL A 16 7.85 -47.87 -6.14
C VAL A 16 7.23 -46.52 -5.79
N LEU A 17 6.78 -46.36 -4.56
CA LEU A 17 6.51 -45.08 -3.96
C LEU A 17 7.84 -44.32 -3.87
N ALA A 18 8.18 -43.58 -4.91
CA ALA A 18 9.14 -42.49 -4.80
C ALA A 18 8.48 -41.42 -3.93
N LEU A 19 8.76 -41.49 -2.63
CA LEU A 19 8.56 -40.34 -1.74
C LEU A 19 9.42 -39.21 -2.32
N PRO A 20 8.86 -38.05 -2.64
CA PRO A 20 9.70 -36.89 -2.88
C PRO A 20 10.44 -36.66 -1.55
N VAL A 21 11.75 -36.83 -1.55
CA VAL A 21 12.64 -36.21 -0.57
C VAL A 21 12.45 -34.71 -0.85
N ALA A 22 11.56 -34.07 -0.11
CA ALA A 22 11.59 -32.64 0.02
C ALA A 22 12.98 -32.33 0.59
N ALA A 23 13.84 -31.79 -0.25
CA ALA A 23 14.93 -30.97 0.22
C ALA A 23 14.23 -29.81 0.93
N GLU A 24 14.20 -29.88 2.26
CA GLU A 24 13.99 -28.69 3.10
C GLU A 24 15.21 -27.80 2.87
N GLY A 25 15.25 -27.10 1.73
CA GLY A 25 15.87 -25.83 1.65
C GLY A 25 15.00 -24.92 2.51
N GLU A 26 15.53 -24.48 3.64
CA GLU A 26 15.01 -23.34 4.36
C GLU A 26 14.99 -22.15 3.39
N SER A 27 13.92 -22.00 2.65
CA SER A 27 13.53 -20.77 2.03
C SER A 27 12.93 -19.93 3.16
N GLY A 28 13.82 -19.38 4.00
CA GLY A 28 13.42 -18.34 4.94
C GLY A 28 12.78 -17.23 4.13
N THR A 29 11.51 -16.95 4.38
CA THR A 29 10.84 -15.82 3.76
C THR A 29 11.53 -14.55 4.24
N LEU A 30 11.60 -13.49 3.42
CA LEU A 30 12.17 -12.20 3.86
C LEU A 30 11.45 -11.69 5.11
N ALA A 31 10.16 -12.00 5.26
CA ALA A 31 9.39 -11.76 6.49
C ALA A 31 9.94 -12.54 7.70
N ASP A 32 10.52 -13.74 7.51
CA ASP A 32 11.09 -14.56 8.60
C ASP A 32 12.37 -13.94 9.18
N THR A 33 12.99 -12.98 8.47
CA THR A 33 14.17 -12.25 8.97
C THR A 33 13.80 -10.97 9.73
N ALA A 34 12.52 -10.57 9.73
CA ALA A 34 12.05 -9.38 10.42
C ALA A 34 12.22 -9.54 11.94
N PRO A 35 12.66 -8.50 12.65
CA PRO A 35 12.76 -8.55 14.09
C PRO A 35 11.39 -8.77 14.75
N ALA A 36 11.35 -9.61 15.78
CA ALA A 36 10.14 -9.80 16.55
C ALA A 36 9.85 -8.53 17.38
N LEU A 37 8.70 -7.90 17.14
CA LEU A 37 8.25 -6.74 17.89
C LEU A 37 7.31 -7.14 19.02
N THR A 38 7.42 -6.48 20.18
CA THR A 38 6.45 -6.66 21.28
C THR A 38 5.17 -5.84 21.04
N ALA A 39 5.22 -4.81 20.19
CA ALA A 39 4.05 -4.06 19.74
C ALA A 39 2.89 -4.99 19.34
N PRO A 40 1.69 -4.86 19.95
CA PRO A 40 0.50 -5.63 19.53
C PRO A 40 0.06 -5.35 18.10
N ALA A 41 0.27 -4.12 17.60
CA ALA A 41 0.01 -3.74 16.22
C ALA A 41 1.15 -2.87 15.67
N ALA A 42 1.55 -3.17 14.42
CA ALA A 42 2.57 -2.41 13.72
C ALA A 42 2.28 -2.36 12.22
N TYR A 43 2.71 -1.27 11.57
CA TYR A 43 2.55 -1.08 10.13
C TYR A 43 3.69 -0.24 9.58
N VAL A 44 4.43 -0.76 8.60
CA VAL A 44 5.55 -0.06 7.96
C VAL A 44 5.36 -0.08 6.46
N VAL A 45 5.36 1.10 5.84
CA VAL A 45 5.09 1.28 4.41
C VAL A 45 6.18 2.13 3.77
N ASN A 46 6.65 1.69 2.62
CA ASN A 46 7.47 2.52 1.74
C ASN A 46 6.57 3.53 1.01
N LEU A 47 6.86 4.83 1.14
CA LEU A 47 6.03 5.89 0.58
C LEU A 47 6.16 6.05 -0.94
N ASP A 48 7.31 5.67 -1.50
CA ASP A 48 7.62 5.87 -2.91
C ASP A 48 6.94 4.80 -3.79
N THR A 49 6.76 3.58 -3.24
CA THR A 49 6.15 2.45 -3.94
C THR A 49 4.78 2.06 -3.38
N ASN A 50 4.38 2.56 -2.21
CA ASN A 50 3.21 2.15 -1.42
C ASN A 50 3.24 0.65 -1.00
N ILE A 51 4.41 0.01 -1.03
CA ILE A 51 4.55 -1.38 -0.60
C ILE A 51 4.60 -1.45 0.92
N VAL A 52 3.78 -2.35 1.49
CA VAL A 52 3.82 -2.68 2.91
C VAL A 52 5.02 -3.60 3.17
N VAL A 53 5.95 -3.14 4.00
CA VAL A 53 7.21 -3.85 4.29
C VAL A 53 7.11 -4.73 5.53
N TYR A 54 6.27 -4.28 6.48
CA TYR A 54 5.99 -5.01 7.71
C TYR A 54 4.57 -4.73 8.17
N GLU A 55 3.86 -5.79 8.55
CA GLU A 55 2.50 -5.69 9.03
C GLU A 55 2.27 -6.68 10.19
N LYS A 56 1.65 -6.18 11.25
CA LYS A 56 1.19 -6.98 12.40
C LYS A 56 -0.09 -6.36 12.92
N ASN A 57 -1.22 -7.08 12.80
CA ASN A 57 -2.52 -6.66 13.33
C ASN A 57 -2.88 -5.20 13.00
N SER A 58 -2.56 -4.73 11.79
CA SER A 58 -2.61 -3.32 11.39
C SER A 58 -4.00 -2.67 11.51
N GLU A 59 -5.06 -3.47 11.41
CA GLU A 59 -6.46 -3.04 11.51
C GLU A 59 -7.06 -3.19 12.93
N THR A 60 -6.26 -3.63 13.91
CA THR A 60 -6.76 -3.79 15.29
C THR A 60 -6.97 -2.43 15.95
N PRO A 61 -8.20 -2.11 16.42
CA PRO A 61 -8.48 -0.85 17.10
C PRO A 61 -7.78 -0.82 18.48
N LEU A 62 -6.95 0.21 18.69
CA LEU A 62 -6.19 0.43 19.91
C LEU A 62 -6.29 1.91 20.31
N SER A 63 -5.98 2.22 21.57
CA SER A 63 -6.01 3.61 22.00
C SER A 63 -4.92 4.43 21.32
N ALA A 64 -5.31 5.54 20.69
CA ALA A 64 -4.40 6.43 19.97
C ALA A 64 -3.45 7.20 20.90
N ALA A 65 -3.87 7.46 22.15
CA ALA A 65 -3.19 8.39 23.03
C ALA A 65 -2.84 9.69 22.28
N SER A 66 -1.68 10.29 22.54
CA SER A 66 -1.27 11.55 21.90
C SER A 66 -0.98 11.46 20.39
N LEU A 67 -1.10 10.29 19.72
CA LEU A 67 -1.15 10.25 18.25
C LEU A 67 -2.39 11.01 17.72
N THR A 68 -3.45 11.15 18.52
CA THR A 68 -4.62 11.99 18.26
C THR A 68 -4.24 13.40 17.79
N LYS A 69 -3.14 13.96 18.33
CA LYS A 69 -2.66 15.29 17.95
C LYS A 69 -2.18 15.39 16.48
N MET A 70 -1.93 14.28 15.83
CA MET A 70 -1.65 14.27 14.38
C MET A 70 -2.89 14.74 13.61
N MET A 71 -4.09 14.29 13.98
CA MET A 71 -5.34 14.76 13.35
C MET A 71 -5.60 16.22 13.65
N THR A 72 -5.39 16.67 14.89
CA THR A 72 -5.49 18.10 15.25
C THR A 72 -4.51 18.95 14.45
N THR A 73 -3.29 18.42 14.21
CA THR A 73 -2.27 19.08 13.38
C THR A 73 -2.68 19.10 11.91
N LEU A 74 -3.22 18.02 11.38
CA LEU A 74 -3.66 17.94 9.99
C LEU A 74 -4.73 19.02 9.71
N LEU A 75 -5.77 19.07 10.52
CA LEU A 75 -6.81 20.09 10.42
C LEU A 75 -6.28 21.53 10.53
N LEU A 76 -5.30 21.75 11.45
CA LEU A 76 -4.67 23.06 11.59
C LEU A 76 -3.91 23.45 10.32
N LEU A 77 -3.13 22.54 9.73
CA LEU A 77 -2.32 22.82 8.55
C LEU A 77 -3.15 22.96 7.28
N GLU A 78 -4.18 22.16 7.09
CA GLU A 78 -5.11 22.28 5.97
C GLU A 78 -5.77 23.66 5.89
N ASN A 79 -6.10 24.22 7.05
CA ASN A 79 -6.87 25.46 7.09
C ASN A 79 -6.01 26.72 7.30
N TYR A 80 -4.82 26.60 7.93
CA TYR A 80 -4.09 27.76 8.44
C TYR A 80 -2.58 27.72 8.22
N GLN A 81 -2.03 26.83 7.38
CA GLN A 81 -0.57 26.74 7.18
C GLN A 81 0.09 28.09 6.79
N ASP A 82 -0.60 28.93 6.02
CA ASP A 82 -0.10 30.23 5.57
C ASP A 82 -0.29 31.34 6.62
N GLN A 83 -0.94 31.04 7.73
CA GLN A 83 -1.32 31.99 8.77
C GLN A 83 -0.70 31.68 10.13
N LEU A 84 0.27 30.75 10.20
CA LEU A 84 0.86 30.29 11.44
C LEU A 84 1.51 31.41 12.27
N ASP A 85 2.02 32.45 11.63
CA ASP A 85 2.69 33.60 12.29
C ASP A 85 1.77 34.82 12.45
N THR A 86 0.64 34.84 11.76
CA THR A 86 -0.26 36.00 11.74
C THR A 86 -1.43 35.89 12.71
N ILE A 87 -1.84 34.65 13.02
CA ILE A 87 -2.90 34.37 13.98
C ILE A 87 -2.26 34.04 15.34
N SER A 88 -2.75 34.71 16.39
CA SER A 88 -2.41 34.40 17.76
C SER A 88 -3.66 34.13 18.57
N LEU A 89 -3.62 33.09 19.38
CA LEU A 89 -4.74 32.59 20.16
C LEU A 89 -4.44 32.76 21.68
N THR A 90 -5.45 33.20 22.41
CA THR A 90 -5.38 33.30 23.86
C THR A 90 -5.95 32.04 24.49
N ALA A 91 -5.24 31.41 25.41
CA ALA A 91 -5.61 30.19 26.11
C ALA A 91 -6.86 30.37 26.98
N PRO A 92 -8.04 29.79 26.62
CA PRO A 92 -9.25 29.92 27.39
C PRO A 92 -9.15 29.22 28.74
N SER A 93 -9.74 29.77 29.79
CA SER A 93 -9.59 29.19 31.13
C SER A 93 -10.25 27.81 31.25
N TYR A 94 -11.37 27.60 30.63
CA TYR A 94 -12.17 26.37 30.78
C TYR A 94 -11.49 25.10 30.23
N ILE A 95 -10.61 25.22 29.23
CA ILE A 95 -9.91 24.03 28.67
C ILE A 95 -9.04 23.32 29.71
N TYR A 96 -8.50 24.07 30.69
CA TYR A 96 -7.68 23.50 31.76
C TYR A 96 -8.52 22.68 32.74
N ASP A 97 -9.77 23.03 32.93
CA ASP A 97 -10.71 22.25 33.73
C ASP A 97 -11.03 20.93 33.02
N LEU A 98 -11.27 20.94 31.69
CA LEU A 98 -11.47 19.73 30.87
C LEU A 98 -10.24 18.81 30.89
N ILE A 99 -9.03 19.37 30.83
CA ILE A 99 -7.79 18.58 30.89
C ILE A 99 -7.61 17.96 32.28
N TRP A 100 -7.85 18.76 33.32
CA TRP A 100 -7.71 18.34 34.72
C TRP A 100 -8.69 17.23 35.11
N GLU A 101 -9.91 17.31 34.62
CA GLU A 101 -10.92 16.27 34.83
C GLU A 101 -10.51 14.92 34.26
N GLN A 102 -9.72 14.91 33.19
CA GLN A 102 -9.26 13.67 32.52
C GLN A 102 -7.95 13.17 33.15
N SER A 103 -7.01 14.05 33.51
CA SER A 103 -5.70 13.67 34.03
C SER A 103 -5.03 14.78 34.77
N THR A 104 -4.53 14.47 35.99
CA THR A 104 -3.72 15.38 36.79
C THR A 104 -2.24 15.39 36.39
N ASN A 105 -1.82 14.47 35.52
CA ASN A 105 -0.44 14.32 35.03
C ASN A 105 -0.37 14.38 33.51
N ALA A 106 -1.18 15.25 32.89
CA ALA A 106 -1.21 15.46 31.47
C ALA A 106 0.07 16.13 30.95
N SER A 107 0.56 15.69 29.76
CA SER A 107 1.70 16.38 29.10
C SER A 107 1.36 17.84 28.81
N THR A 108 2.31 18.75 29.10
CA THR A 108 2.12 20.19 28.97
C THR A 108 3.32 20.85 28.28
N ALA A 109 3.06 21.91 27.54
CA ALA A 109 4.05 22.87 27.05
C ALA A 109 4.22 24.07 27.99
N ASP A 110 3.62 24.00 29.16
CA ASP A 110 3.60 25.06 30.21
C ASP A 110 2.92 26.38 29.75
N ILE A 111 1.96 26.29 28.83
CA ILE A 111 1.09 27.42 28.49
C ILE A 111 0.05 27.58 29.57
N ARG A 112 -0.15 28.82 30.07
CA ARG A 112 -1.07 29.12 31.18
C ARG A 112 -2.33 29.79 30.68
N ARG A 113 -3.37 29.74 31.51
CA ARG A 113 -4.65 30.44 31.29
C ARG A 113 -4.42 31.92 30.97
N GLY A 114 -4.99 32.38 29.83
CA GLY A 114 -4.87 33.77 29.39
C GLY A 114 -3.58 34.13 28.67
N GLU A 115 -2.60 33.23 28.55
CA GLU A 115 -1.42 33.47 27.71
C GLU A 115 -1.81 33.42 26.22
N THR A 116 -1.14 34.23 25.42
CA THR A 116 -1.39 34.34 23.97
C THR A 116 -0.17 33.84 23.19
N HIS A 117 -0.39 32.93 22.26
CA HIS A 117 0.66 32.34 21.42
C HIS A 117 0.23 32.29 19.94
N SER A 118 1.20 32.45 19.03
CA SER A 118 0.94 32.24 17.60
C SER A 118 0.56 30.78 17.30
N LEU A 119 -0.15 30.55 16.19
CA LEU A 119 -0.43 29.17 15.74
C LEU A 119 0.84 28.36 15.56
N ARG A 120 1.95 29.00 15.12
CA ARG A 120 3.27 28.34 15.02
C ARG A 120 3.74 27.86 16.40
N ASN A 121 3.71 28.70 17.41
CA ASN A 121 4.09 28.31 18.75
C ASN A 121 3.21 27.18 19.31
N LEU A 122 1.89 27.23 19.05
CA LEU A 122 0.97 26.17 19.43
C LEU A 122 1.25 24.86 18.70
N LEU A 123 1.64 24.91 17.41
CA LEU A 123 2.03 23.73 16.64
C LEU A 123 3.27 23.05 17.25
N TYR A 124 4.32 23.83 17.58
CA TYR A 124 5.49 23.30 18.28
C TYR A 124 5.15 22.78 19.69
N ALA A 125 4.32 23.51 20.44
CA ALA A 125 3.87 23.10 21.76
C ALA A 125 3.06 21.79 21.75
N MET A 126 2.26 21.57 20.73
CA MET A 126 1.46 20.35 20.56
C MET A 126 2.31 19.14 20.14
N LEU A 127 3.30 19.34 19.27
CA LEU A 127 4.06 18.23 18.68
C LEU A 127 5.32 17.85 19.49
N LEU A 128 6.10 18.80 20.00
CA LEU A 128 7.36 18.50 20.68
C LEU A 128 7.13 17.92 22.08
N PRO A 129 6.66 18.70 23.08
CA PRO A 129 6.40 18.19 24.43
C PRO A 129 5.06 17.45 24.52
N SER A 130 4.32 17.38 23.42
CA SER A 130 2.98 16.80 23.41
C SER A 130 1.95 17.57 24.26
N GLY A 131 2.06 18.93 24.34
CA GLY A 131 1.21 19.77 25.13
C GLY A 131 -0.27 19.61 24.84
N ASN A 132 -1.05 19.17 25.84
CA ASN A 132 -2.47 18.93 25.68
C ASN A 132 -3.24 20.25 25.55
N GLU A 133 -2.86 21.25 26.33
CA GLU A 133 -3.44 22.59 26.30
C GLU A 133 -3.30 23.25 24.93
N ALA A 134 -2.16 23.01 24.22
CA ALA A 134 -1.98 23.55 22.86
C ALA A 134 -3.00 22.95 21.88
N ALA A 135 -3.27 21.64 21.98
CA ALA A 135 -4.29 20.98 21.14
C ALA A 135 -5.70 21.52 21.47
N TYR A 136 -6.04 21.72 22.73
CA TYR A 136 -7.33 22.28 23.14
C TYR A 136 -7.50 23.75 22.71
N ILE A 137 -6.44 24.58 22.76
CA ILE A 137 -6.47 25.98 22.30
C ILE A 137 -6.78 26.03 20.78
N VAL A 138 -6.11 25.17 20.00
CA VAL A 138 -6.36 25.05 18.57
C VAL A 138 -7.80 24.56 18.31
N ALA A 139 -8.23 23.54 19.05
CA ALA A 139 -9.58 22.97 18.93
C ALA A 139 -10.68 23.96 19.29
N ASP A 140 -10.51 24.75 20.34
CA ASP A 140 -11.42 25.81 20.72
C ASP A 140 -11.60 26.84 19.60
N TYR A 141 -10.49 27.30 19.04
CA TYR A 141 -10.52 28.28 17.95
C TYR A 141 -11.20 27.72 16.69
N MET A 142 -10.78 26.55 16.23
CA MET A 142 -11.28 25.94 15.00
C MET A 142 -12.74 25.48 15.14
N GLY A 143 -13.13 25.02 16.33
CA GLY A 143 -14.49 24.61 16.66
C GLY A 143 -15.45 25.78 16.98
N GLY A 144 -14.98 27.04 16.86
CA GLY A 144 -15.79 28.22 17.16
C GLY A 144 -16.21 28.33 18.62
N GLY A 145 -15.37 27.92 19.54
CA GLY A 145 -15.61 27.88 21.00
C GLY A 145 -16.25 26.57 21.48
N SER A 146 -16.32 25.54 20.64
CA SER A 146 -16.90 24.23 20.96
C SER A 146 -15.92 23.10 20.64
N ILE A 147 -15.44 22.40 21.66
CA ILE A 147 -14.58 21.22 21.51
C ILE A 147 -15.33 20.10 20.76
N ASP A 148 -16.62 19.90 21.04
CA ASP A 148 -17.44 18.88 20.36
C ASP A 148 -17.52 19.13 18.84
N SER A 149 -17.64 20.41 18.45
CA SER A 149 -17.63 20.78 17.02
C SER A 149 -16.31 20.45 16.36
N PHE A 150 -15.20 20.70 17.02
CA PHE A 150 -13.86 20.33 16.53
C PHE A 150 -13.67 18.80 16.47
N VAL A 151 -14.13 18.07 17.47
CA VAL A 151 -14.08 16.60 17.47
C VAL A 151 -14.92 16.02 16.30
N ALA A 152 -16.05 16.64 15.95
CA ALA A 152 -16.80 16.26 14.78
C ALA A 152 -15.97 16.46 13.49
N MET A 153 -15.26 17.60 13.35
CA MET A 153 -14.32 17.82 12.22
C MET A 153 -13.22 16.77 12.18
N MET A 154 -12.62 16.40 13.33
CA MET A 154 -11.60 15.35 13.39
C MET A 154 -12.13 14.01 12.86
N ASN A 155 -13.33 13.62 13.24
CA ASN A 155 -13.95 12.37 12.79
C ASN A 155 -14.37 12.39 11.31
N ASP A 156 -14.75 13.53 10.79
CA ASP A 156 -15.06 13.67 9.37
C ASP A 156 -13.79 13.65 8.52
N GLU A 157 -12.72 14.32 8.97
CA GLU A 157 -11.42 14.27 8.31
C GLU A 157 -10.80 12.87 8.37
N ALA A 158 -10.92 12.14 9.47
CA ALA A 158 -10.49 10.75 9.53
C ALA A 158 -11.11 9.89 8.43
N LYS A 159 -12.41 10.06 8.16
CA LYS A 159 -13.08 9.38 7.04
C LYS A 159 -12.57 9.85 5.67
N ALA A 160 -12.33 11.17 5.54
CA ALA A 160 -11.86 11.76 4.28
C ALA A 160 -10.47 11.24 3.89
N VAL A 161 -9.55 11.04 4.83
CA VAL A 161 -8.23 10.43 4.57
C VAL A 161 -8.27 8.90 4.45
N GLY A 162 -9.45 8.28 4.62
CA GLY A 162 -9.66 6.84 4.40
C GLY A 162 -9.52 5.97 5.65
N CYS A 163 -9.57 6.54 6.85
CA CYS A 163 -9.60 5.78 8.10
C CYS A 163 -10.91 5.03 8.27
N THR A 164 -10.84 3.79 8.73
CA THR A 164 -12.02 2.91 8.91
C THR A 164 -12.19 2.45 10.36
N GLY A 165 -11.13 2.45 11.15
CA GLY A 165 -11.10 2.02 12.56
C GLY A 165 -10.81 3.14 13.55
N THR A 166 -10.84 4.40 13.11
CA THR A 166 -10.49 5.56 13.95
C THR A 166 -11.72 6.32 14.43
N THR A 167 -11.71 6.68 15.72
CA THR A 167 -12.71 7.54 16.35
C THR A 167 -12.03 8.43 17.37
N PHE A 168 -12.28 9.74 17.31
CA PHE A 168 -11.79 10.73 18.22
C PHE A 168 -12.91 11.23 19.14
N VAL A 169 -12.58 11.49 20.42
CA VAL A 169 -13.49 12.02 21.44
C VAL A 169 -12.91 13.24 22.15
N ASP A 170 -11.64 13.56 21.96
CA ASP A 170 -10.98 14.80 22.38
C ASP A 170 -9.86 15.18 21.41
N PRO A 171 -9.33 16.42 21.43
CA PRO A 171 -8.34 16.88 20.44
C PRO A 171 -6.89 16.44 20.74
N CYS A 172 -6.61 15.77 21.86
CA CYS A 172 -5.25 15.55 22.33
C CYS A 172 -4.91 14.09 22.67
N GLY A 173 -5.91 13.22 22.84
CA GLY A 173 -5.71 11.81 23.17
C GLY A 173 -5.54 11.52 24.66
N LEU A 174 -6.07 12.35 25.55
CA LEU A 174 -6.14 12.06 26.97
C LEU A 174 -7.19 11.01 27.30
N ASN A 175 -8.33 11.09 26.65
CA ASN A 175 -9.38 10.09 26.80
C ASN A 175 -8.96 8.78 26.12
N PRO A 176 -8.98 7.62 26.82
CA PRO A 176 -8.60 6.34 26.23
C PRO A 176 -9.52 5.87 25.09
N ASN A 177 -10.71 6.48 24.95
CA ASN A 177 -11.65 6.22 23.87
C ASN A 177 -11.29 6.96 22.55
N ASN A 178 -10.17 7.69 22.48
CA ASN A 178 -9.55 8.01 21.21
C ASN A 178 -8.92 6.73 20.66
N ILE A 179 -9.60 6.15 19.69
CA ILE A 179 -9.22 4.85 19.09
C ILE A 179 -8.68 5.08 17.69
N THR A 180 -7.66 4.30 17.33
CA THR A 180 -7.12 4.25 15.96
C THR A 180 -6.59 2.85 15.66
N THR A 181 -6.21 2.60 14.41
CA THR A 181 -5.46 1.40 14.00
C THR A 181 -4.07 1.79 13.51
N ALA A 182 -3.14 0.87 13.41
CA ALA A 182 -1.80 1.18 12.91
C ALA A 182 -1.87 1.67 11.44
N ARG A 183 -2.74 1.09 10.64
CA ARG A 183 -3.01 1.52 9.26
C ARG A 183 -3.64 2.92 9.20
N ASP A 184 -4.62 3.23 10.03
CA ASP A 184 -5.26 4.55 10.03
C ASP A 184 -4.29 5.64 10.51
N ALA A 185 -3.49 5.37 11.55
CA ALA A 185 -2.44 6.29 11.99
C ALA A 185 -1.39 6.54 10.89
N TYR A 186 -1.06 5.52 10.08
CA TYR A 186 -0.26 5.68 8.87
C TYR A 186 -0.93 6.65 7.88
N LEU A 187 -2.23 6.51 7.59
CA LEU A 187 -2.93 7.37 6.64
C LEU A 187 -2.92 8.84 7.10
N ILE A 188 -3.15 9.08 8.39
CA ILE A 188 -3.10 10.43 8.97
C ILE A 188 -1.68 11.01 8.87
N LEU A 189 -0.65 10.23 9.23
CA LEU A 189 0.73 10.69 9.13
C LEU A 189 1.16 10.92 7.68
N ARG A 190 0.74 10.05 6.76
CA ARG A 190 0.97 10.22 5.31
C ARG A 190 0.37 11.53 4.79
N ALA A 191 -0.84 11.90 5.20
CA ALA A 191 -1.42 13.20 4.85
C ALA A 191 -0.57 14.36 5.37
N LEU A 192 -0.03 14.25 6.57
CA LEU A 192 0.85 15.27 7.17
C LEU A 192 2.19 15.42 6.43
N THR A 193 2.73 14.37 5.79
CA THR A 193 3.99 14.48 5.05
C THR A 193 3.92 15.40 3.83
N ALA A 194 2.73 15.79 3.39
CA ALA A 194 2.53 16.78 2.33
C ALA A 194 2.88 18.22 2.76
N TYR A 195 3.06 18.46 4.07
CA TYR A 195 3.32 19.79 4.62
C TYR A 195 4.76 19.92 5.08
N ASP A 196 5.59 20.70 4.40
CA ASP A 196 7.02 20.92 4.75
C ASP A 196 7.20 21.42 6.19
N ILE A 197 6.27 22.24 6.68
CA ILE A 197 6.30 22.73 8.05
C ILE A 197 6.15 21.60 9.07
N PHE A 198 5.39 20.55 8.76
CA PHE A 198 5.26 19.39 9.65
C PHE A 198 6.63 18.71 9.82
N ALA A 199 7.33 18.40 8.72
CA ALA A 199 8.68 17.83 8.76
C ALA A 199 9.64 18.67 9.59
N THR A 200 9.60 20.00 9.38
CA THR A 200 10.42 20.96 10.13
C THR A 200 10.15 20.86 11.63
N VAL A 201 8.88 20.87 12.05
CA VAL A 201 8.51 20.85 13.46
C VAL A 201 8.89 19.53 14.12
N VAL A 202 8.46 18.38 13.56
CA VAL A 202 8.70 17.07 14.20
C VAL A 202 10.17 16.69 14.24
N GLY A 203 10.98 17.20 13.27
CA GLY A 203 12.43 17.00 13.23
C GLY A 203 13.22 17.95 14.15
N THR A 204 12.56 18.92 14.79
CA THR A 204 13.22 19.89 15.67
C THR A 204 13.46 19.29 17.07
N PRO A 205 14.71 19.18 17.57
CA PRO A 205 14.98 18.65 18.90
C PRO A 205 14.48 19.56 20.05
N THR A 206 14.64 20.86 19.88
CA THR A 206 14.23 21.89 20.86
C THR A 206 13.72 23.12 20.16
N TYR A 207 12.76 23.82 20.76
CA TYR A 207 12.17 25.04 20.18
C TYR A 207 12.00 26.11 21.29
N ASP A 208 12.46 27.36 21.01
CA ASP A 208 12.26 28.50 21.88
C ASP A 208 10.92 29.17 21.58
N MET A 209 10.01 29.12 22.53
CA MET A 209 8.69 29.76 22.45
C MET A 209 8.75 31.30 22.48
N GLY A 210 9.92 31.86 22.74
CA GLY A 210 10.13 33.30 22.97
C GLY A 210 9.85 33.73 24.40
N THR A 211 9.73 35.04 24.57
CA THR A 211 9.49 35.64 25.91
C THR A 211 8.02 35.91 26.15
N ASN A 212 7.61 35.81 27.41
CA ASN A 212 6.30 36.24 27.93
C ASN A 212 6.46 36.78 29.36
N ASP A 213 5.36 37.06 30.08
CA ASP A 213 5.40 37.60 31.43
C ASP A 213 6.09 36.69 32.46
N ARG A 214 6.15 35.38 32.21
CA ARG A 214 6.81 34.37 33.05
C ARG A 214 8.23 34.06 32.60
N TYR A 215 8.45 34.04 31.34
CA TYR A 215 9.73 33.74 30.69
C TYR A 215 10.31 35.05 30.12
N VAL A 216 10.78 35.93 30.98
CA VAL A 216 11.26 37.26 30.59
C VAL A 216 12.64 37.27 29.96
N THR A 217 13.42 36.22 30.17
CA THR A 217 14.76 36.05 29.59
C THR A 217 14.68 35.23 28.30
N PRO A 218 15.18 35.73 27.15
CA PRO A 218 15.26 34.95 25.93
C PRO A 218 15.99 33.60 26.12
N GLY A 219 15.52 32.56 25.48
CA GLY A 219 16.12 31.22 25.58
C GLY A 219 15.82 30.46 26.85
N THR A 220 14.81 30.88 27.63
CA THR A 220 14.39 30.17 28.86
C THR A 220 13.09 29.40 28.72
N TYR A 221 12.27 29.71 27.68
CA TYR A 221 11.06 28.98 27.40
C TYR A 221 11.30 27.95 26.28
N ILE A 222 12.03 26.89 26.58
CA ILE A 222 12.48 25.90 25.62
C ILE A 222 11.62 24.64 25.70
N LEU A 223 10.95 24.31 24.62
CA LEU A 223 10.26 23.05 24.45
C LEU A 223 11.26 21.94 24.04
N GLN A 224 11.06 20.74 24.59
CA GLN A 224 11.87 19.56 24.32
C GLN A 224 11.06 18.55 23.49
N ASN A 225 11.67 17.99 22.46
CA ASN A 225 11.01 16.95 21.69
C ASN A 225 10.97 15.63 22.46
N THR A 226 9.78 15.01 22.50
CA THR A 226 9.58 13.67 23.09
C THR A 226 10.05 12.55 22.16
N ASP A 227 10.15 12.82 20.86
CA ASP A 227 10.77 11.90 19.89
C ASP A 227 12.29 11.91 20.07
N LYS A 228 12.81 10.85 20.71
CA LYS A 228 14.24 10.71 20.97
C LYS A 228 15.02 10.17 19.77
N LEU A 229 14.34 9.74 18.70
CA LEU A 229 15.00 9.34 17.45
C LEU A 229 15.63 10.55 16.73
N VAL A 230 15.07 11.76 16.91
CA VAL A 230 15.60 13.00 16.31
C VAL A 230 16.47 13.82 17.26
N THR A 231 16.63 13.40 18.51
CA THR A 231 17.45 14.11 19.50
C THR A 231 18.78 13.39 19.71
N ASN A 232 19.78 14.11 20.27
CA ASN A 232 21.06 13.49 20.67
C ASN A 232 20.84 12.53 21.88
N SER A 233 20.47 11.30 21.60
CA SER A 233 20.16 10.25 22.57
C SER A 233 20.64 8.89 22.09
N SER A 234 20.56 7.85 22.93
CA SER A 234 20.87 6.46 22.56
C SER A 234 19.89 5.88 21.51
N TYR A 235 18.71 6.49 21.35
CA TYR A 235 17.71 6.08 20.34
C TYR A 235 17.94 6.75 18.99
N HIS A 236 18.81 7.76 18.90
CA HIS A 236 18.98 8.56 17.67
C HIS A 236 19.20 7.73 16.42
N ARG A 237 18.52 8.14 15.33
CA ARG A 237 18.65 7.56 13.99
C ARG A 237 18.69 8.68 12.95
N ASP A 238 19.79 8.81 12.23
CA ASP A 238 20.02 9.86 11.23
C ASP A 238 18.96 9.87 10.12
N TYR A 239 18.37 8.71 9.82
CA TYR A 239 17.31 8.58 8.82
C TYR A 239 15.92 9.05 9.32
N THR A 240 15.73 9.28 10.62
CA THR A 240 14.42 9.71 11.14
C THR A 240 14.21 11.21 10.88
N LYS A 241 13.13 11.54 10.18
CA LYS A 241 12.67 12.92 9.96
C LYS A 241 11.88 13.45 11.14
N GLY A 242 11.29 12.57 11.91
CA GLY A 242 10.51 12.85 13.11
C GLY A 242 9.16 12.16 13.12
N GLY A 243 8.44 12.36 14.21
CA GLY A 243 7.15 11.70 14.37
C GLY A 243 6.40 12.18 15.61
N LYS A 244 5.38 11.39 15.98
CA LYS A 244 4.59 11.66 17.17
C LYS A 244 4.61 10.48 18.13
N THR A 245 4.98 10.75 19.39
CA THR A 245 4.87 9.79 20.48
C THR A 245 3.47 9.84 21.12
N GLY A 246 2.99 8.72 21.62
CA GLY A 246 1.80 8.61 22.45
C GLY A 246 2.09 7.70 23.64
N SER A 247 1.59 8.03 24.83
CA SER A 247 1.72 7.16 26.00
C SER A 247 0.46 7.27 26.84
N LEU A 248 -0.03 6.14 27.32
CA LEU A 248 -1.15 6.07 28.23
C LEU A 248 -0.97 4.84 29.14
N GLY A 249 -0.72 5.08 30.45
CA GLY A 249 -0.49 3.98 31.39
C GLY A 249 0.77 3.18 31.12
N GLU A 250 0.62 1.89 30.86
CA GLU A 250 1.71 0.89 30.78
C GLU A 250 2.23 0.63 29.36
N TRP A 251 1.87 1.46 28.39
CA TRP A 251 2.28 1.29 27.00
C TRP A 251 2.56 2.62 26.27
N GLN A 252 3.27 2.51 25.16
CA GLN A 252 3.66 3.63 24.31
C GLN A 252 3.34 3.37 22.84
N ASN A 253 2.95 4.44 22.13
CA ASN A 253 2.78 4.48 20.68
C ASN A 253 3.86 5.34 20.04
N PHE A 254 4.18 5.04 18.79
CA PHE A 254 4.93 5.94 17.93
C PHE A 254 4.44 5.83 16.49
N ALA A 255 4.31 6.96 15.81
CA ALA A 255 4.15 7.08 14.38
C ALA A 255 5.25 8.00 13.85
N GLY A 256 6.13 7.47 13.00
CA GLY A 256 7.34 8.13 12.54
C GLY A 256 7.52 8.14 11.04
N TRP A 257 8.12 9.20 10.53
CA TRP A 257 8.56 9.36 9.16
C TRP A 257 10.09 9.24 9.08
N HIS A 258 10.56 8.40 8.16
CA HIS A 258 11.97 8.06 7.99
C HIS A 258 12.38 8.21 6.53
N SER A 259 13.61 8.67 6.28
CA SER A 259 14.12 8.76 4.90
C SER A 259 15.64 8.67 4.88
N GLN A 260 16.15 7.79 4.00
CA GLN A 260 17.57 7.58 3.75
C GLN A 260 17.76 7.24 2.27
N ASP A 261 18.82 7.78 1.67
CA ASP A 261 19.24 7.50 0.28
C ASP A 261 18.14 7.73 -0.79
N GLY A 262 17.18 8.64 -0.50
CA GLY A 262 16.06 8.95 -1.38
C GLY A 262 14.84 8.04 -1.20
N GLU A 263 14.91 7.04 -0.34
CA GLU A 263 13.78 6.17 0.02
C GLU A 263 13.10 6.70 1.29
N SER A 264 11.78 6.70 1.30
CA SER A 264 10.97 7.22 2.41
C SER A 264 9.99 6.18 2.94
N TYR A 265 9.85 6.14 4.27
CA TYR A 265 8.99 5.18 4.96
C TYR A 265 8.22 5.85 6.08
N ILE A 266 7.03 5.34 6.35
CA ILE A 266 6.30 5.59 7.59
C ILE A 266 6.25 4.29 8.39
N SER A 267 6.55 4.37 9.68
CA SER A 267 6.37 3.30 10.64
C SER A 267 5.35 3.71 11.71
N VAL A 268 4.45 2.80 12.07
CA VAL A 268 3.51 2.97 13.18
C VAL A 268 3.58 1.75 14.08
N LEU A 269 3.84 1.97 15.36
CA LEU A 269 3.80 0.95 16.40
C LEU A 269 2.82 1.39 17.48
N LEU A 270 1.87 0.53 17.83
CA LEU A 270 0.83 0.82 18.81
C LEU A 270 0.93 -0.12 20.02
N ASN A 271 0.72 0.47 21.19
CA ASN A 271 0.63 -0.19 22.50
C ASN A 271 1.86 -1.04 22.87
N VAL A 272 3.07 -0.57 22.51
CA VAL A 272 4.32 -1.22 22.90
C VAL A 272 4.41 -1.19 24.44
N PRO A 273 4.55 -2.35 25.13
CA PRO A 273 4.59 -2.41 26.57
C PRO A 273 5.81 -1.66 27.14
N MET A 274 5.63 -0.88 28.22
CA MET A 274 6.72 -0.12 28.85
C MET A 274 7.87 -1.01 29.36
N GLU A 275 7.57 -2.24 29.75
CA GLU A 275 8.54 -3.25 30.18
C GLU A 275 9.50 -3.71 29.06
N SER A 276 9.18 -3.45 27.79
CA SER A 276 10.05 -3.78 26.66
C SER A 276 11.31 -2.93 26.58
N ASP A 277 11.35 -1.80 27.32
CA ASP A 277 12.53 -0.95 27.49
C ASP A 277 12.66 -0.47 28.95
N PRO A 278 13.00 -1.36 29.88
CA PRO A 278 12.99 -1.05 31.31
C PRO A 278 14.03 0.00 31.74
N GLU A 279 15.11 0.15 30.96
CA GLU A 279 16.19 1.10 31.27
C GLU A 279 15.93 2.49 30.73
N GLY A 280 15.39 2.58 29.48
CA GLY A 280 15.22 3.83 28.78
C GLY A 280 13.81 4.42 28.85
N GLY A 281 12.79 3.58 29.09
CA GLY A 281 11.38 3.98 29.17
C GLY A 281 10.82 4.53 27.85
N ARG A 282 11.37 4.09 26.71
CA ARG A 282 10.95 4.52 25.36
C ARG A 282 10.78 3.33 24.41
N PRO A 283 9.98 2.31 24.78
CA PRO A 283 9.94 1.05 24.04
C PRO A 283 9.48 1.20 22.58
N ALA A 284 8.52 2.07 22.30
CA ALA A 284 8.06 2.31 20.94
C ALA A 284 9.16 2.91 20.04
N LEU A 285 10.04 3.76 20.61
CA LEU A 285 11.18 4.33 19.87
C LEU A 285 12.28 3.29 19.65
N LEU A 286 12.54 2.45 20.68
CA LEU A 286 13.50 1.35 20.59
C LEU A 286 13.09 0.36 19.48
N GLU A 287 11.86 -0.11 19.51
CA GLU A 287 11.35 -1.05 18.50
C GLU A 287 11.26 -0.40 17.11
N THR A 288 10.89 0.88 17.03
CA THR A 288 10.93 1.62 15.74
C THR A 288 12.34 1.66 15.18
N GLY A 289 13.35 1.99 16.00
CA GLY A 289 14.75 1.93 15.55
C GLY A 289 15.13 0.54 15.04
N THR A 290 14.75 -0.50 15.77
CA THR A 290 15.05 -1.88 15.43
C THR A 290 14.42 -2.31 14.08
N ILE A 291 13.12 -2.04 13.88
CA ILE A 291 12.44 -2.42 12.63
C ILE A 291 12.93 -1.59 11.46
N MET A 292 13.20 -0.29 11.65
CA MET A 292 13.67 0.57 10.57
C MET A 292 15.13 0.30 10.20
N ASP A 293 15.99 -0.03 11.15
CA ASP A 293 17.36 -0.52 10.88
C ASP A 293 17.29 -1.78 10.01
N TRP A 294 16.37 -2.73 10.30
CA TRP A 294 16.16 -3.90 9.48
C TRP A 294 15.64 -3.54 8.08
N VAL A 295 14.64 -2.65 7.96
CA VAL A 295 14.07 -2.22 6.68
C VAL A 295 15.14 -1.64 5.76
N PHE A 296 15.91 -0.66 6.22
CA PHE A 296 16.94 0.00 5.41
C PHE A 296 18.12 -0.94 5.07
N ASN A 297 18.39 -1.95 5.89
CA ASN A 297 19.41 -2.95 5.59
C ASN A 297 18.91 -4.04 4.63
N THR A 298 17.60 -4.32 4.61
CA THR A 298 17.02 -5.44 3.85
C THR A 298 16.54 -5.04 2.47
N TYR A 299 15.94 -3.84 2.34
CA TYR A 299 15.26 -3.42 1.11
C TYR A 299 15.92 -2.21 0.46
N THR A 300 15.66 -2.06 -0.84
CA THR A 300 16.03 -0.87 -1.63
C THR A 300 15.11 -0.75 -2.85
N ILE A 301 14.91 0.48 -3.33
CA ILE A 301 14.20 0.73 -4.58
C ILE A 301 15.18 0.52 -5.74
N ALA A 302 14.88 -0.46 -6.58
CA ALA A 302 15.73 -0.83 -7.71
C ALA A 302 14.87 -1.21 -8.94
N PRO A 303 15.47 -1.21 -10.15
CA PRO A 303 14.77 -1.68 -11.34
C PRO A 303 14.56 -3.20 -11.25
N ALA A 304 13.29 -3.62 -11.33
CA ALA A 304 12.90 -5.02 -11.30
C ALA A 304 12.91 -5.69 -12.68
N LEU A 305 12.90 -4.90 -13.75
CA LEU A 305 12.91 -5.34 -15.14
C LEU A 305 14.02 -4.63 -15.92
N ASP A 306 14.59 -5.33 -16.91
CA ASP A 306 15.55 -4.78 -17.87
C ASP A 306 14.87 -4.59 -19.23
N THR A 307 14.64 -3.34 -19.63
CA THR A 307 14.00 -2.99 -20.90
C THR A 307 14.84 -3.34 -22.12
N THR A 308 16.11 -3.71 -21.95
CA THR A 308 17.03 -4.07 -23.04
C THR A 308 16.99 -5.57 -23.37
N GLN A 309 16.35 -6.38 -22.50
CA GLN A 309 16.25 -7.83 -22.67
C GLN A 309 14.79 -8.25 -22.89
N PRO A 310 14.55 -9.18 -23.86
CA PRO A 310 13.23 -9.75 -24.00
C PRO A 310 12.95 -10.69 -22.82
N ILE A 311 11.74 -10.69 -22.32
CA ILE A 311 11.36 -11.53 -21.17
C ILE A 311 10.33 -12.61 -21.53
N THR A 312 9.68 -12.50 -22.69
CA THR A 312 8.76 -13.51 -23.23
C THR A 312 8.59 -13.33 -24.73
N GLU A 313 7.86 -14.24 -25.38
CA GLU A 313 7.50 -14.16 -26.79
C GLU A 313 6.05 -14.56 -27.03
N VAL A 314 5.47 -14.07 -28.12
CA VAL A 314 4.10 -14.40 -28.56
C VAL A 314 4.12 -14.84 -30.01
N ARG A 315 3.30 -15.85 -30.35
CA ARG A 315 3.16 -16.32 -31.74
C ARG A 315 2.57 -15.25 -32.63
N VAL A 316 2.99 -15.26 -33.90
CA VAL A 316 2.51 -14.32 -34.93
C VAL A 316 1.81 -15.03 -36.03
N ALA A 317 0.53 -14.72 -36.24
CA ALA A 317 -0.24 -15.16 -37.38
C ALA A 317 -0.09 -14.21 -38.58
N TYR A 318 -0.32 -14.76 -39.78
CA TYR A 318 -0.35 -14.00 -41.02
C TYR A 318 0.96 -13.34 -41.43
N SER A 319 2.09 -13.87 -41.01
CA SER A 319 3.41 -13.44 -41.45
C SER A 319 4.23 -14.60 -41.97
N THR A 320 5.17 -14.31 -42.86
CA THR A 320 6.25 -15.20 -43.29
C THR A 320 7.62 -14.67 -42.90
N GLN A 321 7.62 -13.53 -42.18
CA GLN A 321 8.84 -12.86 -41.73
C GLN A 321 9.31 -13.45 -40.41
N ALA A 322 8.36 -13.75 -39.51
CA ALA A 322 8.65 -14.35 -38.19
C ALA A 322 7.43 -15.15 -37.70
N ASP A 323 7.67 -16.22 -36.95
CA ASP A 323 6.64 -17.06 -36.34
C ASP A 323 6.31 -16.58 -34.92
N THR A 324 7.22 -15.80 -34.28
CA THR A 324 7.06 -15.20 -32.95
C THR A 324 7.56 -13.75 -32.95
N VAL A 325 7.09 -12.97 -31.98
CA VAL A 325 7.62 -11.63 -31.64
C VAL A 325 8.10 -11.63 -30.21
N MET A 326 9.33 -11.17 -29.99
CA MET A 326 9.89 -10.97 -28.66
C MET A 326 9.24 -9.78 -28.00
N LEU A 327 8.88 -9.92 -26.73
CA LEU A 327 8.29 -8.86 -25.92
C LEU A 327 9.30 -8.35 -24.89
N TYR A 328 9.37 -7.03 -24.80
CA TYR A 328 10.23 -6.30 -23.88
C TYR A 328 9.37 -5.56 -22.87
N PRO A 329 9.84 -5.37 -21.62
CA PRO A 329 9.20 -4.44 -20.71
C PRO A 329 9.21 -3.02 -21.31
N ALA A 330 8.11 -2.28 -21.16
CA ALA A 330 8.02 -0.90 -21.62
C ALA A 330 8.87 0.05 -20.77
N ASP A 331 9.05 -0.27 -19.50
CA ASP A 331 9.87 0.46 -18.53
C ASP A 331 10.62 -0.49 -17.58
N ASN A 332 11.56 0.05 -16.81
CA ASN A 332 12.38 -0.72 -15.86
C ASN A 332 11.62 -1.13 -14.58
N LEU A 333 10.39 -0.74 -14.42
CA LEU A 333 9.59 -0.95 -13.20
C LEU A 333 10.42 -0.77 -11.92
N MET A 334 10.58 0.48 -11.48
CA MET A 334 11.24 0.78 -10.20
C MET A 334 10.32 0.33 -9.06
N THR A 335 10.78 -0.57 -8.23
CA THR A 335 10.01 -1.11 -7.10
C THR A 335 10.91 -1.48 -5.94
N LEU A 336 10.31 -1.77 -4.78
CA LEU A 336 11.02 -2.18 -3.59
C LEU A 336 11.47 -3.64 -3.71
N LEU A 337 12.76 -3.88 -3.68
CA LEU A 337 13.37 -5.19 -3.79
C LEU A 337 14.28 -5.47 -2.60
N PRO A 338 14.48 -6.75 -2.24
CA PRO A 338 15.53 -7.13 -1.31
C PRO A 338 16.91 -6.73 -1.83
N ARG A 339 17.77 -6.20 -0.98
CA ARG A 339 19.16 -5.88 -1.33
C ARG A 339 19.95 -7.14 -1.74
N GLU A 340 19.68 -8.25 -1.05
CA GLU A 340 20.24 -9.57 -1.41
C GLU A 340 19.25 -10.31 -2.32
N GLY A 341 19.73 -10.79 -3.46
CA GLY A 341 18.93 -11.51 -4.46
C GLY A 341 18.17 -10.61 -5.44
N GLY A 342 17.79 -9.38 -5.05
CA GLY A 342 17.17 -8.39 -5.93
C GLY A 342 16.03 -8.92 -6.79
N SER A 343 16.05 -8.60 -8.08
CA SER A 343 15.05 -9.05 -9.06
C SER A 343 15.03 -10.57 -9.32
N ALA A 344 16.09 -11.31 -8.93
CA ALA A 344 16.14 -12.77 -9.07
C ALA A 344 15.13 -13.50 -8.16
N LEU A 345 14.63 -12.82 -7.12
CA LEU A 345 13.58 -13.34 -6.23
C LEU A 345 12.17 -13.08 -6.72
N THR A 346 12.02 -12.37 -7.86
CA THR A 346 10.71 -12.04 -8.41
C THR A 346 10.17 -13.16 -9.29
N GLU A 347 8.91 -13.53 -9.10
CA GLU A 347 8.16 -14.36 -10.03
C GLU A 347 7.46 -13.48 -11.05
N GLN A 348 7.42 -13.93 -12.33
CA GLN A 348 6.83 -13.19 -13.43
C GLN A 348 5.55 -13.87 -13.90
N ILE A 349 4.44 -13.15 -13.84
CA ILE A 349 3.14 -13.62 -14.32
C ILE A 349 2.79 -12.81 -15.57
N PHE A 350 2.73 -13.50 -16.72
CA PHE A 350 2.46 -12.88 -18.01
C PHE A 350 0.96 -12.90 -18.33
N ASN A 351 0.42 -11.75 -18.72
CA ASN A 351 -0.92 -11.61 -19.28
C ASN A 351 -0.80 -11.14 -20.72
N VAL A 352 -0.54 -12.08 -21.61
CA VAL A 352 -0.35 -11.87 -23.06
C VAL A 352 -1.26 -12.79 -23.85
N PRO A 353 -1.71 -12.41 -25.07
CA PRO A 353 -2.49 -13.29 -25.93
C PRO A 353 -1.65 -14.46 -26.44
N ASP A 354 -2.30 -15.61 -26.72
CA ASP A 354 -1.64 -16.80 -27.30
C ASP A 354 -1.06 -16.53 -28.69
N GLU A 355 -1.67 -15.61 -29.46
CA GLU A 355 -1.28 -15.30 -30.84
C GLU A 355 -1.65 -13.85 -31.21
N LEU A 356 -0.78 -13.19 -31.96
CA LEU A 356 -0.98 -11.86 -32.55
C LEU A 356 -1.12 -11.94 -34.08
N GLY A 357 -2.09 -11.21 -34.61
CA GLY A 357 -2.24 -11.07 -36.06
C GLY A 357 -1.37 -9.94 -36.65
N ALA A 358 -0.42 -10.25 -37.52
CA ALA A 358 0.32 -9.20 -38.25
C ALA A 358 -0.63 -8.26 -39.04
N PRO A 359 -0.30 -6.94 -39.22
CA PRO A 359 0.99 -6.31 -38.93
C PRO A 359 1.13 -5.97 -37.47
N ILE A 360 2.37 -6.02 -36.95
CA ILE A 360 2.77 -5.61 -35.61
C ILE A 360 3.84 -4.52 -35.80
N LYS A 361 3.80 -3.47 -34.99
CA LYS A 361 4.82 -2.43 -34.99
C LYS A 361 5.68 -2.55 -33.74
N GLN A 362 6.96 -2.27 -33.87
CA GLN A 362 7.85 -2.13 -32.74
C GLN A 362 7.29 -1.06 -31.76
N GLY A 363 7.20 -1.40 -30.46
CA GLY A 363 6.63 -0.53 -29.45
C GLY A 363 5.12 -0.68 -29.23
N ASP A 364 4.41 -1.48 -30.07
CA ASP A 364 2.98 -1.78 -29.81
C ASP A 364 2.84 -2.51 -28.46
N ILE A 365 1.93 -2.03 -27.59
CA ILE A 365 1.60 -2.71 -26.33
C ILE A 365 0.85 -4.01 -26.65
N VAL A 366 1.36 -5.14 -26.16
CA VAL A 366 0.85 -6.48 -26.43
C VAL A 366 0.15 -7.10 -25.22
N GLY A 367 0.60 -6.76 -24.02
CA GLY A 367 0.08 -7.30 -22.77
C GLY A 367 0.81 -6.71 -21.58
N THR A 368 0.79 -7.42 -20.47
CA THR A 368 1.44 -6.99 -19.21
C THR A 368 2.21 -8.13 -18.57
N VAL A 369 3.22 -7.78 -17.78
CA VAL A 369 3.88 -8.65 -16.80
C VAL A 369 3.60 -8.13 -15.40
N THR A 370 3.12 -9.00 -14.51
CA THR A 370 2.99 -8.72 -13.09
C THR A 370 4.13 -9.42 -12.36
N LEU A 371 4.84 -8.67 -11.52
CA LEU A 371 5.90 -9.19 -10.67
C LEU A 371 5.36 -9.46 -9.27
N THR A 372 5.70 -10.62 -8.73
CA THR A 372 5.38 -11.00 -7.35
C THR A 372 6.62 -11.45 -6.61
N ILE A 373 6.64 -11.24 -5.29
CA ILE A 373 7.59 -11.87 -4.37
C ILE A 373 6.75 -12.62 -3.34
N GLN A 374 6.95 -13.93 -3.22
CA GLN A 374 6.21 -14.81 -2.29
C GLN A 374 4.67 -14.69 -2.45
N GLY A 375 4.21 -14.45 -3.68
CA GLY A 375 2.78 -14.29 -3.99
C GLY A 375 2.22 -12.87 -3.83
N GLU A 376 2.97 -11.95 -3.22
CA GLU A 376 2.56 -10.55 -3.10
C GLU A 376 3.00 -9.76 -4.33
N THR A 377 2.07 -8.98 -4.91
CA THR A 377 2.35 -8.15 -6.09
C THR A 377 3.20 -6.95 -5.72
N ILE A 378 4.36 -6.83 -6.36
CA ILE A 378 5.30 -5.70 -6.19
C ILE A 378 5.23 -4.68 -7.34
N GLY A 379 4.56 -5.03 -8.44
CA GLY A 379 4.34 -4.12 -9.56
C GLY A 379 3.85 -4.81 -10.83
N THR A 380 3.41 -4.00 -11.80
CA THR A 380 2.98 -4.46 -13.12
C THR A 380 3.52 -3.50 -14.18
N ALA A 381 4.07 -4.04 -15.28
CA ALA A 381 4.56 -3.27 -16.42
C ALA A 381 3.92 -3.74 -17.73
N ASP A 382 3.78 -2.80 -18.67
CA ASP A 382 3.36 -3.13 -20.04
C ASP A 382 4.48 -3.89 -20.78
N LEU A 383 4.06 -4.79 -21.68
CA LEU A 383 4.94 -5.50 -22.58
C LEU A 383 4.75 -4.98 -24.01
N ILE A 384 5.85 -4.62 -24.66
CA ILE A 384 5.88 -4.05 -25.99
C ILE A 384 6.56 -4.98 -26.98
N ALA A 385 6.08 -4.95 -28.24
CA ALA A 385 6.69 -5.69 -29.35
C ALA A 385 8.09 -5.16 -29.68
N GLY A 386 9.06 -6.07 -29.77
CA GLY A 386 10.47 -5.72 -30.01
C GLY A 386 10.83 -5.40 -31.46
N SER A 387 9.94 -5.73 -32.43
CA SER A 387 10.23 -5.52 -33.85
C SER A 387 8.97 -5.34 -34.69
N ASP A 388 9.15 -4.70 -35.87
CA ASP A 388 8.13 -4.62 -36.89
C ASP A 388 7.93 -5.99 -37.60
N ILE A 389 6.70 -6.45 -37.72
CA ILE A 389 6.36 -7.65 -38.44
C ILE A 389 5.25 -7.34 -39.46
N SER A 390 5.56 -7.51 -40.75
CA SER A 390 4.63 -7.23 -41.83
C SER A 390 3.64 -8.35 -42.04
N ARG A 391 2.41 -7.98 -42.50
CA ARG A 391 1.37 -8.94 -42.85
C ARG A 391 1.63 -9.54 -44.24
N ASN A 392 1.58 -10.86 -44.33
CA ASN A 392 1.45 -11.56 -45.62
C ASN A 392 -0.02 -11.60 -46.06
N GLN A 393 -0.34 -10.85 -47.13
CA GLN A 393 -1.71 -10.69 -47.60
C GLN A 393 -2.34 -12.02 -48.06
N LEU A 394 -1.54 -12.94 -48.62
CA LEU A 394 -2.03 -14.24 -49.06
C LEU A 394 -2.47 -15.10 -47.86
N LEU A 395 -1.62 -15.23 -46.84
CA LEU A 395 -1.93 -15.99 -45.63
C LEU A 395 -3.16 -15.41 -44.93
N TYR A 396 -3.23 -14.10 -44.80
CA TYR A 396 -4.38 -13.40 -44.20
C TYR A 396 -5.68 -13.71 -45.00
N THR A 397 -5.62 -13.61 -46.32
CA THR A 397 -6.81 -13.86 -47.20
C THR A 397 -7.27 -15.31 -47.07
N ILE A 398 -6.33 -16.28 -47.11
CA ILE A 398 -6.65 -17.69 -46.93
C ILE A 398 -7.32 -17.96 -45.61
N SER A 399 -6.77 -17.41 -44.51
CA SER A 399 -7.35 -17.52 -43.17
C SER A 399 -8.76 -16.94 -43.11
N ARG A 400 -8.97 -15.75 -43.67
CA ARG A 400 -10.31 -15.11 -43.74
C ARG A 400 -11.33 -15.96 -44.50
N ILE A 401 -10.90 -16.54 -45.61
CA ILE A 401 -11.73 -17.48 -46.40
C ILE A 401 -12.04 -18.72 -45.54
N GLY A 402 -11.05 -19.31 -44.89
CA GLY A 402 -11.26 -20.45 -43.97
C GLY A 402 -12.23 -20.15 -42.84
N THR A 403 -12.06 -18.99 -42.19
CA THR A 403 -12.96 -18.51 -41.14
C THR A 403 -14.39 -18.31 -41.67
N PHE A 404 -14.53 -17.77 -42.88
CA PHE A 404 -15.84 -17.61 -43.50
C PHE A 404 -16.54 -18.97 -43.70
N PHE A 405 -15.85 -19.97 -44.27
CA PHE A 405 -16.41 -21.32 -44.50
C PHE A 405 -16.70 -22.08 -43.19
N SER A 406 -15.97 -21.83 -42.12
CA SER A 406 -16.19 -22.42 -40.80
C SER A 406 -17.25 -21.68 -39.96
N SER A 407 -17.68 -20.50 -40.40
CA SER A 407 -18.63 -19.67 -39.66
C SER A 407 -20.01 -20.32 -39.57
N THR A 408 -20.70 -20.05 -38.46
CA THR A 408 -22.10 -20.50 -38.25
C THR A 408 -23.02 -19.95 -39.35
N TYR A 409 -22.78 -18.71 -39.82
CA TYR A 409 -23.54 -18.11 -40.90
C TYR A 409 -23.43 -18.97 -42.20
N PHE A 410 -22.22 -19.31 -42.64
CA PHE A 410 -22.01 -20.12 -43.84
C PHE A 410 -22.66 -21.50 -43.68
N LYS A 411 -22.49 -22.19 -42.57
CA LYS A 411 -23.11 -23.49 -42.28
C LYS A 411 -24.63 -23.43 -42.35
N VAL A 412 -25.25 -22.37 -41.79
CA VAL A 412 -26.70 -22.18 -41.87
C VAL A 412 -27.17 -21.93 -43.31
N VAL A 413 -26.46 -21.08 -44.07
CA VAL A 413 -26.79 -20.81 -45.48
C VAL A 413 -26.71 -22.09 -46.32
N VAL A 414 -25.64 -22.88 -46.16
CA VAL A 414 -25.48 -24.16 -46.84
C VAL A 414 -26.61 -25.11 -46.47
N MET A 415 -26.94 -25.25 -45.21
CA MET A 415 -28.05 -26.11 -44.75
C MET A 415 -29.38 -25.68 -45.36
N LEU A 416 -29.71 -24.39 -45.34
CA LEU A 416 -30.94 -23.86 -45.92
C LEU A 416 -30.98 -24.07 -47.43
N THR A 417 -29.85 -23.90 -48.12
CA THR A 417 -29.72 -24.17 -49.58
C THR A 417 -29.95 -25.64 -49.88
N MET A 418 -29.34 -26.55 -49.11
CA MET A 418 -29.55 -27.99 -49.25
C MET A 418 -31.02 -28.39 -49.05
N LEU A 419 -31.67 -27.83 -48.02
CA LEU A 419 -33.10 -28.05 -47.76
C LEU A 419 -33.96 -27.57 -48.95
N ALA A 420 -33.68 -26.37 -49.48
CA ALA A 420 -34.40 -25.81 -50.63
C ALA A 420 -34.23 -26.68 -51.91
N VAL A 421 -32.97 -27.11 -52.16
CA VAL A 421 -32.69 -28.02 -53.30
C VAL A 421 -33.38 -29.37 -53.10
N GLY A 422 -33.33 -29.94 -51.88
CA GLY A 422 -34.05 -31.19 -51.57
C GLY A 422 -35.57 -31.07 -51.78
N ALA A 423 -36.17 -29.99 -51.29
CA ALA A 423 -37.59 -29.73 -51.49
C ALA A 423 -37.96 -29.59 -53.03
N TYR A 424 -37.10 -28.86 -53.77
CA TYR A 424 -37.28 -28.71 -55.21
C TYR A 424 -37.19 -30.05 -55.92
N LEU A 425 -36.23 -30.93 -55.63
CA LEU A 425 -36.09 -32.25 -56.22
C LEU A 425 -37.31 -33.14 -55.89
N ILE A 426 -37.80 -33.13 -54.67
CA ILE A 426 -39.02 -33.88 -54.28
C ILE A 426 -40.20 -33.37 -55.06
N PHE A 427 -40.37 -32.07 -55.23
CA PHE A 427 -41.46 -31.49 -56.07
C PHE A 427 -41.30 -31.82 -57.48
N ALA A 428 -40.10 -31.78 -58.10
CA ALA A 428 -39.84 -32.11 -59.48
C ALA A 428 -40.13 -33.58 -59.77
N VAL A 429 -39.68 -34.50 -58.93
CA VAL A 429 -39.96 -35.92 -59.03
C VAL A 429 -41.47 -36.23 -58.93
N GLY A 430 -42.12 -35.63 -57.96
CA GLY A 430 -43.56 -35.72 -57.76
C GLY A 430 -44.35 -35.22 -58.97
N ARG A 431 -43.86 -34.19 -59.64
CA ARG A 431 -44.46 -33.67 -60.90
C ARG A 431 -44.27 -34.64 -62.08
N ILE A 432 -43.08 -35.21 -62.26
CA ILE A 432 -42.75 -36.19 -63.27
C ILE A 432 -43.62 -37.46 -63.11
N LEU A 433 -43.71 -37.97 -61.87
CA LEU A 433 -44.55 -39.18 -61.61
C LEU A 433 -46.03 -38.92 -61.86
N ARG A 434 -46.55 -37.72 -61.63
CA ARG A 434 -47.92 -37.34 -61.96
C ARG A 434 -48.18 -37.27 -63.50
N ILE A 435 -47.17 -36.89 -64.30
CA ILE A 435 -47.27 -36.87 -65.78
C ILE A 435 -47.29 -38.31 -66.28
N TRP A 436 -46.42 -39.20 -65.81
CA TRP A 436 -46.36 -40.61 -66.20
C TRP A 436 -47.60 -41.40 -65.79
N GLY A 437 -48.19 -41.12 -64.59
CA GLY A 437 -49.43 -41.77 -64.18
C GLY A 437 -50.71 -41.26 -64.87
N ARG A 438 -50.61 -40.27 -65.79
CA ARG A 438 -51.73 -39.81 -66.64
C ARG A 438 -51.67 -40.39 -68.06
N GLU A 439 -50.57 -41.05 -68.45
CA GLU A 439 -50.39 -41.68 -69.74
C GLU A 439 -50.53 -43.23 -69.66
N ALA A 440 -50.77 -43.79 -68.51
CA ALA A 440 -51.15 -45.17 -68.26
C ALA A 440 -52.66 -45.24 -67.85
#